data_9fb8668fe9ef044bba0d97be9a3cd2b8
#
_entry.id   9fb8668fe9ef044bba0d97be9a3cd2b8
#
_cell.length_a   1.000
_cell.length_b   1.000
_cell.length_c   1.000
_cell.angle_alpha   90.00
_cell.angle_beta   90.00
_cell.angle_gamma   90.00
#
_symmetry.space_group_name_H-M   'P 1'
#
loop_
_entity.id
_entity.type
_entity.pdbx_description
1 polymer ?
#
loop_
_entity_poly.entity_id
_entity_poly.type
_entity_poly.pdbx_seq_one_letter_code
_entity_poly.pdbx_strand_id
1 'polypeptide(L)'
;GVHWRLYRTTPEADGSFMTVASSDEPQPVINVAPGEYVAVAVFGHAVASRKITVEQEPLREAITLNAGGLRLTSLGFDGKALSPKVAKLSVYSAEQDEFGQRKLVVENAQPGRVIVLNAGSYHIVSQYGDANSVVRDDVKVEAAQLTDARIKHSAAAITFKLVNEAGGEALAN
;
A
#
# COMPACT_ATOMS: atom_id res chain seq x y z
N GLY A 1 8.50 -7.96 9.03
CA GLY A 1 9.32 -7.35 10.08
C GLY A 1 9.70 -5.93 9.73
N VAL A 2 10.40 -5.26 10.62
CA VAL A 2 11.03 -3.96 10.35
C VAL A 2 12.33 -4.18 9.59
N HIS A 3 12.62 -3.28 8.65
CA HIS A 3 13.89 -3.20 7.95
C HIS A 3 14.54 -1.87 8.24
N TRP A 4 15.77 -1.89 8.74
CA TRP A 4 16.58 -0.72 9.00
C TRP A 4 17.62 -0.55 7.92
N ARG A 5 17.85 0.70 7.52
CA ARG A 5 18.98 1.09 6.66
C ARG A 5 19.60 2.36 7.17
N LEU A 6 20.91 2.41 7.13
CA LEU A 6 21.67 3.58 7.49
C LEU A 6 22.44 4.06 6.26
N TYR A 7 22.25 5.32 5.91
CA TYR A 7 22.87 5.94 4.75
C TYR A 7 23.81 7.06 5.19
N ARG A 8 24.86 7.30 4.41
CA ARG A 8 25.62 8.57 4.53
C ARG A 8 24.77 9.73 4.04
N THR A 9 24.98 10.91 4.62
CA THR A 9 24.30 12.15 4.19
C THR A 9 24.92 12.74 2.92
N THR A 10 26.17 12.36 2.60
CA THR A 10 26.86 12.81 1.39
C THR A 10 26.48 11.90 0.22
N PRO A 11 25.89 12.43 -0.87
CA PRO A 11 25.61 11.65 -2.04
C PRO A 11 26.91 11.25 -2.76
N GLU A 12 26.89 10.11 -3.43
CA GLU A 12 27.91 9.68 -4.38
C GLU A 12 27.85 10.51 -5.67
N ALA A 13 28.83 10.33 -6.55
CA ALA A 13 28.93 11.08 -7.81
C ALA A 13 27.74 10.89 -8.77
N ASP A 14 27.01 9.78 -8.63
CA ASP A 14 25.80 9.46 -9.38
C ASP A 14 24.49 9.96 -8.70
N GLY A 15 24.62 10.68 -7.58
CA GLY A 15 23.49 11.16 -6.78
C GLY A 15 22.86 10.13 -5.85
N SER A 16 23.36 8.90 -5.82
CA SER A 16 22.91 7.87 -4.89
C SER A 16 23.46 8.09 -3.48
N PHE A 17 22.82 7.50 -2.46
CA PHE A 17 23.32 7.51 -1.09
C PHE A 17 23.89 6.15 -0.72
N MET A 18 25.14 6.15 -0.25
CA MET A 18 25.80 4.92 0.18
C MET A 18 25.11 4.32 1.40
N THR A 19 24.66 3.08 1.28
CA THR A 19 24.18 2.28 2.42
C THR A 19 25.37 1.84 3.25
N VAL A 20 25.41 2.25 4.50
CA VAL A 20 26.50 1.94 5.44
C VAL A 20 26.19 0.65 6.20
N ALA A 21 24.93 0.46 6.57
CA ALA A 21 24.48 -0.73 7.28
C ALA A 21 23.00 -1.00 7.03
N SER A 22 22.58 -2.25 7.22
CA SER A 22 21.18 -2.68 7.23
C SER A 22 20.97 -3.74 8.30
N SER A 23 19.74 -3.82 8.83
CA SER A 23 19.33 -4.83 9.81
C SER A 23 17.84 -5.06 9.76
N ASP A 24 17.43 -6.30 10.06
CA ASP A 24 16.03 -6.72 10.20
C ASP A 24 15.65 -6.96 11.67
N GLU A 25 16.57 -6.68 12.59
CA GLU A 25 16.30 -6.81 14.01
C GLU A 25 15.37 -5.68 14.49
N PRO A 26 14.48 -5.96 15.45
CA PRO A 26 13.58 -4.93 16.01
C PRO A 26 14.32 -3.77 16.68
N GLN A 27 15.48 -4.05 17.28
CA GLN A 27 16.34 -3.08 17.96
C GLN A 27 17.81 -3.36 17.62
N PRO A 28 18.27 -2.95 16.42
CA PRO A 28 19.63 -3.25 15.98
C PRO A 28 20.67 -2.42 16.73
N VAL A 29 21.81 -3.03 16.97
CA VAL A 29 23.02 -2.33 17.35
C VAL A 29 23.94 -2.24 16.13
N ILE A 30 24.21 -1.03 15.68
CA ILE A 30 24.99 -0.79 14.48
C ILE A 30 26.27 -0.01 14.88
N ASN A 31 27.44 -0.57 14.58
CA ASN A 31 28.71 0.07 14.83
C ASN A 31 29.20 0.79 13.57
N VAL A 32 29.34 2.09 13.66
CA VAL A 32 29.78 2.96 12.54
C VAL A 32 30.78 4.00 13.05
N ALA A 33 31.58 4.56 12.15
CA ALA A 33 32.46 5.66 12.47
C ALA A 33 31.66 6.92 12.85
N PRO A 34 32.22 7.84 13.63
CA PRO A 34 31.64 9.16 13.87
C PRO A 34 31.30 9.87 12.55
N GLY A 35 30.14 10.52 12.50
CA GLY A 35 29.68 11.23 11.30
C GLY A 35 28.17 11.45 11.27
N GLU A 36 27.71 12.03 10.17
CA GLU A 36 26.29 12.28 9.91
C GLU A 36 25.69 11.16 9.04
N TYR A 37 24.53 10.70 9.43
CA TYR A 37 23.82 9.59 8.78
C TYR A 37 22.33 9.88 8.68
N VAL A 38 21.65 9.19 7.76
CA VAL A 38 20.20 9.10 7.70
C VAL A 38 19.81 7.67 8.03
N ALA A 39 19.14 7.49 9.17
CA ALA A 39 18.54 6.22 9.55
C ALA A 39 17.13 6.13 8.95
N VAL A 40 16.83 5.03 8.25
CA VAL A 40 15.54 4.76 7.63
C VAL A 40 14.99 3.47 8.19
N ALA A 41 13.75 3.51 8.69
CA ALA A 41 12.98 2.36 9.13
C ALA A 41 11.83 2.11 8.16
N VAL A 42 11.67 0.86 7.70
CA VAL A 42 10.58 0.42 6.83
C VAL A 42 9.82 -0.70 7.53
N PHE A 43 8.51 -0.58 7.60
CA PHE A 43 7.63 -1.64 8.12
C PHE A 43 6.36 -1.74 7.25
N GLY A 44 6.24 -2.83 6.51
CA GLY A 44 5.24 -2.94 5.45
C GLY A 44 5.52 -1.92 4.35
N HIS A 45 4.56 -1.03 4.08
CA HIS A 45 4.70 0.08 3.14
C HIS A 45 4.93 1.43 3.86
N ALA A 46 5.01 1.42 5.19
CA ALA A 46 5.30 2.61 5.96
C ALA A 46 6.80 2.83 6.09
N VAL A 47 7.23 4.08 5.96
CA VAL A 47 8.63 4.50 6.02
C VAL A 47 8.76 5.68 6.98
N ALA A 48 9.78 5.63 7.83
CA ALA A 48 10.22 6.77 8.61
C ALA A 48 11.72 6.96 8.45
N SER A 49 12.17 8.20 8.43
CA SER A 49 13.58 8.53 8.36
C SER A 49 13.96 9.60 9.37
N ARG A 50 15.19 9.56 9.83
CA ARG A 50 15.75 10.56 10.75
C ARG A 50 17.23 10.79 10.46
N LYS A 51 17.61 12.06 10.38
CA LYS A 51 19.03 12.43 10.36
C LYS A 51 19.58 12.29 11.77
N ILE A 52 20.73 11.63 11.91
CA ILE A 52 21.43 11.39 13.18
C ILE A 52 22.88 11.78 13.04
N THR A 53 23.48 12.26 14.12
CA THR A 53 24.91 12.51 14.24
C THR A 53 25.48 11.50 15.24
N VAL A 54 26.42 10.69 14.78
CA VAL A 54 27.13 9.72 15.63
C VAL A 54 28.47 10.33 16.05
N GLU A 55 28.70 10.40 17.34
CA GLU A 55 29.96 10.82 17.96
C GLU A 55 30.74 9.59 18.43
N GLN A 56 31.73 9.78 19.29
CA GLN A 56 32.54 8.68 19.84
C GLN A 56 31.80 7.91 20.95
N GLU A 57 30.70 8.46 21.46
CA GLU A 57 29.90 7.85 22.50
C GLU A 57 28.72 7.07 21.94
N PRO A 58 28.24 6.02 22.65
CA PRO A 58 27.06 5.27 22.22
C PRO A 58 25.80 6.15 22.12
N LEU A 59 25.15 6.16 20.97
CA LEU A 59 23.92 6.88 20.70
C LEU A 59 22.73 5.91 20.77
N ARG A 60 21.65 6.33 21.44
CA ARG A 60 20.35 5.64 21.42
C ARG A 60 19.32 6.55 20.80
N GLU A 61 18.76 6.11 19.67
CA GLU A 61 17.76 6.87 18.94
C GLU A 61 16.46 6.08 18.78
N ALA A 62 15.35 6.78 18.93
CA ALA A 62 14.02 6.23 18.65
C ALA A 62 13.44 6.93 17.43
N ILE A 63 13.01 6.15 16.44
CA ILE A 63 12.32 6.64 15.24
C ILE A 63 10.85 6.29 15.33
N THR A 64 10.00 7.30 15.35
CA THR A 64 8.55 7.10 15.34
C THR A 64 8.07 6.83 13.93
N LEU A 65 7.55 5.63 13.72
CA LEU A 65 6.90 5.26 12.48
C LEU A 65 5.44 5.74 12.52
N ASN A 66 5.16 6.92 12.04
CA ASN A 66 3.80 7.46 11.99
C ASN A 66 2.95 6.67 10.98
N ALA A 67 2.46 5.49 11.38
CA ALA A 67 1.79 4.52 10.53
C ALA A 67 0.54 3.92 11.17
N GLY A 68 -0.39 3.48 10.32
CA GLY A 68 -1.60 2.75 10.68
C GLY A 68 -1.83 1.56 9.77
N GLY A 69 -2.86 0.78 10.09
CA GLY A 69 -3.32 -0.34 9.29
C GLY A 69 -4.47 0.05 8.38
N LEU A 70 -4.45 -0.39 7.14
CA LEU A 70 -5.58 -0.32 6.22
C LEU A 70 -6.02 -1.73 5.85
N ARG A 71 -7.31 -2.04 6.01
CA ARG A 71 -7.92 -3.29 5.59
C ARG A 71 -9.02 -3.00 4.57
N LEU A 72 -8.89 -3.57 3.38
CA LEU A 72 -9.78 -3.33 2.25
C LEU A 72 -10.66 -4.56 1.98
N THR A 73 -11.92 -4.33 1.62
CA THR A 73 -12.83 -5.37 1.17
C THR A 73 -13.69 -4.83 0.05
N SER A 74 -13.68 -5.50 -1.11
CA SER A 74 -14.63 -5.23 -2.19
C SER A 74 -15.92 -6.03 -1.96
N LEU A 75 -17.06 -5.35 -2.10
CA LEU A 75 -18.38 -5.96 -1.94
C LEU A 75 -19.13 -5.92 -3.27
N GLY A 76 -19.85 -6.99 -3.57
CA GLY A 76 -20.80 -7.03 -4.67
C GLY A 76 -22.08 -6.24 -4.36
N PHE A 77 -23.00 -6.19 -5.33
CA PHE A 77 -24.30 -5.54 -5.18
C PHE A 77 -25.14 -6.17 -4.05
N ASP A 78 -24.97 -7.46 -3.81
CA ASP A 78 -25.60 -8.23 -2.75
C ASP A 78 -24.95 -8.06 -1.37
N GLY A 79 -23.90 -7.22 -1.28
CA GLY A 79 -23.15 -6.96 -0.06
C GLY A 79 -22.18 -8.05 0.35
N LYS A 80 -22.04 -9.12 -0.43
CA LYS A 80 -21.03 -10.16 -0.16
C LYS A 80 -19.64 -9.75 -0.62
N ALA A 81 -18.63 -10.23 0.11
CA ALA A 81 -17.25 -9.99 -0.24
C ALA A 81 -16.89 -10.65 -1.58
N LEU A 82 -16.27 -9.88 -2.46
CA LEU A 82 -15.79 -10.36 -3.73
C LEU A 82 -14.42 -11.04 -3.57
N SER A 83 -14.23 -12.11 -4.32
CA SER A 83 -12.95 -12.83 -4.37
C SER A 83 -11.87 -11.99 -5.07
N PRO A 84 -10.59 -12.10 -4.67
CA PRO A 84 -9.47 -11.42 -5.35
C PRO A 84 -9.27 -11.87 -6.80
N LYS A 85 -9.91 -12.97 -7.22
CA LYS A 85 -9.90 -13.41 -8.62
C LYS A 85 -10.79 -12.57 -9.52
N VAL A 86 -11.83 -11.96 -8.96
CA VAL A 86 -12.84 -11.19 -9.71
C VAL A 86 -12.81 -9.70 -9.40
N ALA A 87 -12.24 -9.29 -8.26
CA ALA A 87 -12.07 -7.89 -7.90
C ALA A 87 -10.62 -7.60 -7.51
N LYS A 88 -10.02 -6.63 -8.18
CA LYS A 88 -8.66 -6.15 -7.93
C LYS A 88 -8.72 -4.86 -7.14
N LEU A 89 -7.90 -4.76 -6.10
CA LEU A 89 -7.78 -3.59 -5.24
C LEU A 89 -6.39 -2.98 -5.40
N SER A 90 -6.32 -1.70 -5.65
CA SER A 90 -5.06 -0.96 -5.70
C SER A 90 -5.13 0.29 -4.83
N VAL A 91 -4.02 0.61 -4.19
CA VAL A 91 -3.87 1.77 -3.31
C VAL A 91 -2.90 2.74 -3.94
N TYR A 92 -3.31 3.99 -4.06
CA TYR A 92 -2.51 5.07 -4.60
C TYR A 92 -2.30 6.18 -3.57
N SER A 93 -1.28 7.01 -3.74
CA SER A 93 -1.14 8.25 -2.97
C SER A 93 -2.37 9.17 -3.20
N ALA A 94 -2.73 9.96 -2.20
CA ALA A 94 -3.74 11.00 -2.38
C ALA A 94 -3.23 12.12 -3.28
N GLU A 95 -1.94 12.41 -3.21
CA GLU A 95 -1.28 13.43 -4.01
C GLU A 95 -1.15 13.01 -5.47
N GLN A 96 -1.30 13.98 -6.35
CA GLN A 96 -1.05 13.84 -7.79
C GLN A 96 0.25 14.55 -8.13
N ASP A 97 0.97 14.03 -9.11
CA ASP A 97 2.12 14.70 -9.70
C ASP A 97 1.70 15.84 -10.65
N GLU A 98 2.67 16.50 -11.26
CA GLU A 98 2.42 17.58 -12.23
C GLU A 98 1.62 17.17 -13.48
N PHE A 99 1.54 15.87 -13.75
CA PHE A 99 0.76 15.28 -14.84
C PHE A 99 -0.61 14.76 -14.38
N GLY A 100 -0.98 14.99 -13.11
CA GLY A 100 -2.23 14.52 -12.52
C GLY A 100 -2.24 13.01 -12.19
N GLN A 101 -1.08 12.35 -12.22
CA GLN A 101 -0.97 10.93 -11.91
C GLN A 101 -0.72 10.70 -10.42
N ARG A 102 -1.31 9.64 -9.87
CA ARG A 102 -1.11 9.22 -8.49
C ARG A 102 -0.08 8.10 -8.42
N LYS A 103 0.84 8.19 -7.48
CA LYS A 103 1.83 7.12 -7.25
C LYS A 103 1.12 5.86 -6.75
N LEU A 104 1.34 4.73 -7.41
CA LEU A 104 0.90 3.42 -6.94
C LEU A 104 1.70 3.05 -5.68
N VAL A 105 1.00 2.74 -4.59
CA VAL A 105 1.58 2.34 -3.30
C VAL A 105 1.47 0.84 -3.10
N VAL A 106 0.29 0.27 -3.39
CA VAL A 106 0.05 -1.18 -3.30
C VAL A 106 -0.75 -1.61 -4.52
N GLU A 107 -0.21 -2.58 -5.25
CA GLU A 107 -0.89 -3.23 -6.34
C GLU A 107 -1.51 -4.56 -5.88
N ASN A 108 -2.69 -4.87 -6.35
CA ASN A 108 -3.40 -6.13 -6.07
C ASN A 108 -3.48 -6.46 -4.57
N ALA A 109 -3.89 -5.47 -3.76
CA ALA A 109 -4.07 -5.61 -2.33
C ALA A 109 -5.00 -6.79 -2.01
N GLN A 110 -4.55 -7.66 -1.10
CA GLN A 110 -5.33 -8.84 -0.72
C GLN A 110 -6.51 -8.44 0.17
N PRO A 111 -7.76 -8.77 -0.19
CA PRO A 111 -8.92 -8.45 0.62
C PRO A 111 -8.81 -9.02 2.03
N GLY A 112 -9.19 -8.22 3.02
CA GLY A 112 -9.18 -8.61 4.43
C GLY A 112 -7.80 -8.64 5.11
N ARG A 113 -6.70 -8.53 4.37
CA ARG A 113 -5.35 -8.39 4.96
C ARG A 113 -5.08 -6.96 5.36
N VAL A 114 -4.36 -6.80 6.47
CA VAL A 114 -3.92 -5.48 6.93
C VAL A 114 -2.69 -5.05 6.15
N ILE A 115 -2.76 -3.89 5.57
CA ILE A 115 -1.66 -3.19 4.88
C ILE A 115 -1.19 -2.09 5.83
N VAL A 116 0.10 -2.10 6.19
CA VAL A 116 0.69 -1.04 7.01
C VAL A 116 1.17 0.08 6.11
N LEU A 117 0.66 1.29 6.35
CA LEU A 117 0.92 2.50 5.58
C LEU A 117 1.26 3.66 6.52
N ASN A 118 1.97 4.66 6.05
CA ASN A 118 2.08 5.92 6.80
C ASN A 118 0.68 6.52 7.03
N ALA A 119 0.50 7.22 8.14
CA ALA A 119 -0.72 7.99 8.35
C ALA A 119 -0.86 9.05 7.26
N GLY A 120 -2.06 9.15 6.69
CA GLY A 120 -2.33 10.04 5.57
C GLY A 120 -3.56 9.62 4.78
N SER A 121 -3.85 10.33 3.70
CA SER A 121 -4.94 10.01 2.79
C SER A 121 -4.44 9.18 1.61
N TYR A 122 -5.27 8.23 1.18
CA TYR A 122 -4.98 7.32 0.08
C TYR A 122 -6.17 7.23 -0.86
N HIS A 123 -5.90 7.09 -2.13
CA HIS A 123 -6.90 6.86 -3.16
C HIS A 123 -6.97 5.37 -3.48
N ILE A 124 -8.15 4.78 -3.28
CA ILE A 124 -8.39 3.36 -3.49
C ILE A 124 -9.10 3.17 -4.81
N VAL A 125 -8.64 2.23 -5.61
CA VAL A 125 -9.29 1.81 -6.85
C VAL A 125 -9.65 0.34 -6.71
N SER A 126 -10.94 0.03 -6.81
CA SER A 126 -11.44 -1.33 -6.87
C SER A 126 -12.04 -1.59 -8.25
N GLN A 127 -11.50 -2.58 -8.96
CA GLN A 127 -11.96 -2.99 -10.28
C GLN A 127 -12.60 -4.38 -10.18
N TYR A 128 -13.84 -4.51 -10.60
CA TYR A 128 -14.58 -5.78 -10.64
C TYR A 128 -14.81 -6.21 -12.09
N GLY A 129 -14.44 -7.46 -12.41
CA GLY A 129 -14.44 -7.98 -13.77
C GLY A 129 -13.41 -7.31 -14.68
N ASP A 130 -13.57 -7.45 -15.97
CA ASP A 130 -12.68 -6.92 -17.00
C ASP A 130 -12.93 -5.42 -17.27
N ALA A 131 -12.80 -4.58 -16.23
CA ALA A 131 -13.06 -3.15 -16.21
C ALA A 131 -14.55 -2.72 -16.29
N ASN A 132 -15.48 -3.65 -16.06
CA ASN A 132 -16.91 -3.34 -16.16
C ASN A 132 -17.42 -2.47 -15.00
N SER A 133 -16.81 -2.58 -13.83
CA SER A 133 -17.15 -1.77 -12.66
C SER A 133 -15.88 -1.33 -11.96
N VAL A 134 -15.58 -0.03 -12.03
CA VAL A 134 -14.47 0.58 -11.31
C VAL A 134 -15.03 1.56 -10.30
N VAL A 135 -14.73 1.30 -9.03
CA VAL A 135 -15.09 2.19 -7.91
C VAL A 135 -13.81 2.83 -7.37
N ARG A 136 -13.88 4.12 -7.13
CA ARG A 136 -12.82 4.93 -6.54
C ARG A 136 -13.33 5.51 -5.24
N ASP A 137 -12.48 5.50 -4.23
CA ASP A 137 -12.80 6.03 -2.91
C ASP A 137 -11.54 6.61 -2.26
N ASP A 138 -11.68 7.61 -1.42
CA ASP A 138 -10.58 8.19 -0.66
C ASP A 138 -10.69 7.77 0.80
N VAL A 139 -9.60 7.23 1.34
CA VAL A 139 -9.53 6.68 2.69
C VAL A 139 -8.41 7.35 3.48
N LYS A 140 -8.72 7.75 4.71
CA LYS A 140 -7.73 8.26 5.64
C LYS A 140 -7.22 7.15 6.56
N VAL A 141 -5.92 6.96 6.61
CA VAL A 141 -5.22 6.09 7.56
C VAL A 141 -4.71 6.93 8.71
N GLU A 142 -5.07 6.57 9.93
CA GLU A 142 -4.62 7.24 11.14
C GLU A 142 -3.53 6.44 11.84
N ALA A 143 -2.57 7.14 12.46
CA ALA A 143 -1.47 6.49 13.17
C ALA A 143 -1.98 5.60 14.30
N ALA A 144 -1.36 4.43 14.45
CA ALA A 144 -1.66 3.42 15.46
C ALA A 144 -3.12 2.89 15.45
N GLN A 145 -3.87 3.14 14.37
CA GLN A 145 -5.25 2.68 14.21
C GLN A 145 -5.39 1.74 13.02
N LEU A 146 -6.44 0.89 13.06
CA LEU A 146 -6.86 0.08 11.93
C LEU A 146 -8.06 0.74 11.25
N THR A 147 -7.91 1.10 9.99
CA THR A 147 -8.99 1.60 9.14
C THR A 147 -9.56 0.46 8.31
N ASP A 148 -10.86 0.21 8.43
CA ASP A 148 -11.60 -0.75 7.60
C ASP A 148 -12.35 -0.01 6.50
N ALA A 149 -11.98 -0.22 5.24
CA ALA A 149 -12.67 0.35 4.08
C ALA A 149 -13.37 -0.73 3.25
N ARG A 150 -14.67 -0.51 3.01
CA ARG A 150 -15.54 -1.41 2.25
C ARG A 150 -16.00 -0.73 0.98
N ILE A 151 -15.57 -1.25 -0.16
CA ILE A 151 -15.84 -0.68 -1.48
C ILE A 151 -16.95 -1.48 -2.14
N LYS A 152 -18.13 -0.86 -2.30
CA LYS A 152 -19.31 -1.52 -2.86
C LYS A 152 -19.41 -1.28 -4.35
N HIS A 153 -19.48 -2.38 -5.12
CA HIS A 153 -19.76 -2.38 -6.54
C HIS A 153 -21.26 -2.49 -6.81
N SER A 154 -21.72 -1.67 -7.76
CA SER A 154 -23.10 -1.70 -8.26
C SER A 154 -23.13 -2.32 -9.66
N ALA A 155 -22.57 -3.53 -9.79
CA ALA A 155 -22.54 -4.28 -11.04
C ALA A 155 -23.63 -5.37 -11.02
N ALA A 156 -24.29 -5.59 -12.15
CA ALA A 156 -25.24 -6.68 -12.36
C ALA A 156 -24.66 -7.70 -13.35
N ALA A 157 -24.95 -8.97 -13.12
CA ALA A 157 -24.66 -10.02 -14.09
C ALA A 157 -25.83 -10.13 -15.09
N ILE A 158 -25.51 -10.14 -16.39
CA ILE A 158 -26.46 -10.36 -17.46
C ILE A 158 -26.12 -11.69 -18.12
N THR A 159 -27.14 -12.56 -18.24
CA THR A 159 -26.99 -13.79 -18.98
C THR A 159 -27.83 -13.69 -20.25
N PHE A 160 -27.20 -13.92 -21.38
CA PHE A 160 -27.85 -13.98 -22.67
C PHE A 160 -28.01 -15.44 -23.08
N LYS A 161 -29.18 -15.81 -23.61
CA LYS A 161 -29.38 -17.07 -24.34
C LYS A 161 -29.93 -16.77 -25.72
N LEU A 162 -29.37 -17.43 -26.73
CA LEU A 162 -29.93 -17.40 -28.06
C LEU A 162 -30.98 -18.52 -28.18
N VAL A 163 -32.15 -18.18 -28.69
CA VAL A 163 -33.28 -19.14 -28.87
C VAL A 163 -33.85 -18.95 -30.26
N ASN A 164 -34.46 -20.02 -30.84
CA ASN A 164 -35.12 -19.95 -32.12
C ASN A 164 -36.49 -19.27 -32.02
N GLU A 165 -37.15 -19.37 -30.86
CA GLU A 165 -38.47 -18.80 -30.62
C GLU A 165 -38.59 -18.28 -29.19
N ALA A 166 -39.53 -17.36 -28.93
CA ALA A 166 -39.75 -16.83 -27.59
C ALA A 166 -40.11 -17.94 -26.59
N GLY A 167 -39.34 -18.02 -25.50
CA GLY A 167 -39.50 -19.07 -24.48
C GLY A 167 -38.82 -20.40 -24.77
N GLY A 168 -38.16 -20.53 -25.91
CA GLY A 168 -37.44 -21.74 -26.31
C GLY A 168 -36.21 -22.06 -25.46
N GLU A 169 -35.63 -23.23 -25.59
CA GLU A 169 -34.38 -23.60 -25.00
C GLU A 169 -33.20 -22.90 -25.70
N ALA A 170 -32.11 -22.71 -24.96
CA ALA A 170 -30.88 -22.13 -25.54
C ALA A 170 -30.34 -23.04 -26.64
N LEU A 171 -29.95 -22.43 -27.77
CA LEU A 171 -29.25 -23.17 -28.82
C LEU A 171 -27.90 -23.66 -28.24
N ALA A 172 -27.65 -24.95 -28.46
CA ALA A 172 -26.33 -25.51 -28.16
C ALA A 172 -25.33 -25.12 -29.25
N ASN A 173 -24.09 -24.92 -28.86
CA ASN A 173 -22.97 -24.78 -29.79
C ASN A 173 -22.58 -26.11 -30.39
#